data_a6a32386c3cee8413c136bb74293ad07
#
_entry.id   a6a32386c3cee8413c136bb74293ad07
#
_cell.length_a   1.000
_cell.length_b   1.000
_cell.length_c   1.000
_cell.angle_alpha   90.00
_cell.angle_beta   90.00
_cell.angle_gamma   90.00
#
_symmetry.space_group_name_H-M   'P 1'
#
loop_
_entity.id
_entity.type
_entity.pdbx_description
1 polymer ?
#
loop_
_entity_poly.entity_id
_entity_poly.type
_entity_poly.pdbx_seq_one_letter_code
_entity_poly.pdbx_strand_id
1 'polypeptide(L)'
;MLNILLQRMNLKNLLLIFFVMFSIAGCSSLTGSGNSMLQNDAYASSDFYLDKANSSQDEEERTNYQLLAVRALLSENKVAQAESLLSSLKELDKDQQLDASLLKAGLFAAQRDNSNATGLLNTLDINSLSNSQKVRYYDVLAQVAENSQDTMGAINAHVQMDRFISDMQRKQQNNDTIWSLLRRLDKNTLNSLIVDPNDAALKGWVDLAKAYNDHISQPDQMRFAIQNWKTTYANHPAAFLLPTDLRGVVNFEDLKIQQVALLLPLSGNGELIGKIIQQGFNDAHGNSPIIVKAYDTMAGTPVADLVNQAKQEGAQAVVGPLLKDNVESLLNSNAMQGLSVLTLNTAPSMRPLQGVCYYGLSPEDEAQSAAVKMWNDGETNPIVFVPQNDLGQRSSSAFNAKWQSLAGTDANTYYYNLVDDILANIKNATMSGKVNAIYVVADSQQLQEIKTALDNSDAHGIAIYAMSRSNSANNGPDYRLTMNGVKFSDIPFLSDINSASYQQALKLANGDYSLLRLYAMGADAWMLINKFAEMRQIPGFTINGLTGVLSAGDGCNIERAMTWMQYDNGNIKTIN
;
A
#
# COMPACT_ATOMS: atom_id res chain seq x y z
N MET A 1 -34.03 -27.88 37.12
CA MET A 1 -32.56 -27.84 37.25
C MET A 1 -31.82 -27.31 36.00
N LEU A 2 -32.40 -27.38 34.82
CA LEU A 2 -31.75 -26.89 33.59
C LEU A 2 -31.70 -25.35 33.46
N ASN A 3 -32.71 -24.64 34.03
CA ASN A 3 -32.81 -23.17 33.95
C ASN A 3 -31.92 -22.39 34.94
N ILE A 4 -31.31 -23.06 35.90
CA ILE A 4 -30.41 -22.42 36.87
C ILE A 4 -28.94 -22.47 36.42
N LEU A 5 -28.59 -23.39 35.51
CA LEU A 5 -27.25 -23.52 34.93
C LEU A 5 -26.99 -22.50 33.83
N LEU A 6 -28.02 -22.00 33.15
CA LEU A 6 -27.88 -21.01 32.06
C LEU A 6 -27.69 -19.56 32.54
N GLN A 7 -27.99 -19.26 33.80
CA GLN A 7 -27.85 -17.89 34.36
C GLN A 7 -26.47 -17.55 34.92
N ARG A 8 -25.51 -18.49 34.92
CA ARG A 8 -24.13 -18.25 35.43
C ARG A 8 -23.02 -18.41 34.38
N MET A 9 -23.38 -18.59 33.12
CA MET A 9 -22.37 -18.63 32.07
C MET A 9 -22.09 -17.22 31.52
N ASN A 10 -20.87 -16.75 31.74
CA ASN A 10 -20.38 -15.48 31.17
C ASN A 10 -20.43 -15.53 29.65
N LEU A 11 -20.79 -14.41 29.01
CA LEU A 11 -20.91 -14.23 27.54
C LEU A 11 -19.68 -14.72 26.77
N LYS A 12 -18.49 -14.68 27.40
CA LYS A 12 -17.22 -15.21 26.83
C LYS A 12 -17.22 -16.73 26.66
N ASN A 13 -17.87 -17.46 27.57
CA ASN A 13 -17.93 -18.92 27.47
C ASN A 13 -18.99 -19.38 26.46
N LEU A 14 -20.01 -18.58 26.23
CA LEU A 14 -21.01 -18.83 25.19
C LEU A 14 -20.42 -18.64 23.81
N LEU A 15 -19.55 -17.64 23.61
CA LEU A 15 -18.80 -17.40 22.37
C LEU A 15 -17.77 -18.52 22.08
N LEU A 16 -17.13 -19.07 23.13
CA LEU A 16 -16.18 -20.18 22.97
C LEU A 16 -16.89 -21.50 22.58
N ILE A 17 -18.09 -21.74 23.10
CA ILE A 17 -18.91 -22.93 22.73
C ILE A 17 -19.45 -22.78 21.31
N PHE A 18 -19.80 -21.57 20.87
CA PHE A 18 -20.20 -21.30 19.47
C PHE A 18 -19.03 -21.43 18.49
N PHE A 19 -17.80 -21.06 18.90
CA PHE A 19 -16.60 -21.22 18.06
C PHE A 19 -16.17 -22.69 17.95
N VAL A 20 -16.37 -23.50 18.98
CA VAL A 20 -16.08 -24.97 18.98
C VAL A 20 -17.15 -25.75 18.21
N MET A 21 -18.41 -25.29 18.17
CA MET A 21 -19.46 -25.95 17.37
C MET A 21 -19.38 -25.62 15.87
N PHE A 22 -18.79 -24.50 15.47
CA PHE A 22 -18.58 -24.16 14.05
C PHE A 22 -17.38 -24.92 13.44
N SER A 23 -16.47 -25.45 14.27
CA SER A 23 -15.34 -26.26 13.82
C SER A 23 -15.70 -27.75 13.55
N ILE A 24 -16.93 -28.17 13.83
CA ILE A 24 -17.35 -29.58 13.63
C ILE A 24 -18.29 -29.75 12.42
N ALA A 25 -18.79 -28.65 11.82
CA ALA A 25 -19.70 -28.69 10.67
C ALA A 25 -18.99 -28.80 9.30
N GLY A 26 -17.66 -28.97 9.26
CA GLY A 26 -16.85 -29.09 8.05
C GLY A 26 -16.49 -30.52 7.63
N CYS A 27 -17.03 -31.54 8.27
CA CYS A 27 -16.77 -32.95 7.94
C CYS A 27 -18.01 -33.61 7.32
N SER A 28 -18.41 -33.19 6.13
CA SER A 28 -19.31 -34.03 5.33
C SER A 28 -18.80 -34.13 3.90
N SER A 29 -18.48 -35.36 3.52
CA SER A 29 -18.12 -35.89 2.20
C SER A 29 -16.63 -35.95 1.84
N LEU A 30 -15.84 -36.71 2.61
CA LEU A 30 -14.55 -37.24 2.16
C LEU A 30 -14.62 -38.78 1.93
N THR A 31 -15.73 -39.27 1.38
CA THR A 31 -15.87 -40.66 0.92
C THR A 31 -16.12 -40.68 -0.57
N GLY A 32 -15.24 -40.04 -1.33
CA GLY A 32 -15.13 -40.26 -2.77
C GLY A 32 -14.02 -41.30 -3.03
N SER A 33 -14.13 -42.09 -4.10
CA SER A 33 -13.03 -42.91 -4.61
C SER A 33 -11.76 -42.04 -4.70
N GLY A 34 -10.58 -42.60 -4.41
CA GLY A 34 -9.30 -41.89 -4.24
C GLY A 34 -9.03 -40.77 -5.27
N ASN A 35 -9.35 -40.99 -6.54
CA ASN A 35 -9.15 -40.06 -7.63
C ASN A 35 -10.04 -38.83 -7.59
N SER A 36 -11.24 -38.87 -6.98
CA SER A 36 -12.14 -37.75 -6.88
C SER A 36 -11.61 -36.63 -5.97
N MET A 37 -10.75 -36.94 -4.99
CA MET A 37 -10.17 -35.95 -4.08
C MET A 37 -9.25 -34.95 -4.79
N LEU A 38 -8.46 -35.41 -5.76
CA LEU A 38 -7.57 -34.54 -6.54
C LEU A 38 -8.31 -33.63 -7.52
N GLN A 39 -9.50 -34.07 -7.96
CA GLN A 39 -10.33 -33.33 -8.91
C GLN A 39 -11.22 -32.26 -8.25
N ASN A 40 -11.35 -32.28 -6.92
CA ASN A 40 -12.19 -31.38 -6.15
C ASN A 40 -11.36 -30.28 -5.45
N ASP A 41 -12.07 -29.28 -4.96
CA ASP A 41 -11.49 -28.26 -4.11
C ASP A 41 -11.07 -28.85 -2.75
N ALA A 42 -9.95 -28.36 -2.21
CA ALA A 42 -9.37 -28.83 -0.96
C ALA A 42 -8.76 -27.63 -0.22
N TYR A 43 -9.24 -27.37 0.98
CA TYR A 43 -8.94 -26.15 1.74
C TYR A 43 -8.32 -26.41 3.12
N ALA A 44 -8.02 -27.67 3.48
CA ALA A 44 -7.39 -27.99 4.74
C ALA A 44 -5.89 -27.61 4.71
N SER A 45 -5.30 -27.46 5.89
CA SER A 45 -3.87 -27.15 6.03
C SER A 45 -2.95 -28.27 5.54
N SER A 46 -1.70 -27.93 5.25
CA SER A 46 -0.68 -28.93 4.89
C SER A 46 -0.51 -29.98 5.98
N ASP A 47 -0.51 -29.58 7.25
CA ASP A 47 -0.38 -30.50 8.39
C ASP A 47 -1.52 -31.51 8.43
N PHE A 48 -2.77 -31.06 8.19
CA PHE A 48 -3.92 -31.97 8.13
C PHE A 48 -3.75 -33.05 7.07
N TYR A 49 -3.31 -32.69 5.86
CA TYR A 49 -3.13 -33.64 4.79
C TYR A 49 -1.93 -34.56 5.04
N LEU A 50 -0.84 -34.08 5.64
CA LEU A 50 0.29 -34.89 6.04
C LEU A 50 -0.08 -35.93 7.11
N ASP A 51 -0.88 -35.55 8.09
CA ASP A 51 -1.39 -36.47 9.13
C ASP A 51 -2.28 -37.55 8.51
N LYS A 52 -3.13 -37.19 7.55
CA LYS A 52 -3.94 -38.15 6.79
C LYS A 52 -3.09 -39.11 5.97
N ALA A 53 -2.09 -38.57 5.26
CA ALA A 53 -1.14 -39.41 4.50
C ALA A 53 -0.41 -40.39 5.41
N ASN A 54 0.07 -39.97 6.57
CA ASN A 54 0.79 -40.80 7.52
C ASN A 54 -0.10 -41.87 8.17
N SER A 55 -1.41 -41.61 8.29
CA SER A 55 -2.37 -42.56 8.88
C SER A 55 -3.01 -43.51 7.86
N SER A 56 -2.91 -43.22 6.56
CA SER A 56 -3.47 -44.08 5.51
C SER A 56 -2.65 -45.35 5.33
N GLN A 57 -3.34 -46.50 5.27
CA GLN A 57 -2.74 -47.81 4.98
C GLN A 57 -2.77 -48.12 3.49
N ASP A 58 -3.64 -47.49 2.74
CA ASP A 58 -3.72 -47.59 1.30
C ASP A 58 -2.72 -46.66 0.62
N GLU A 59 -1.93 -47.18 -0.33
CA GLU A 59 -0.84 -46.43 -0.97
C GLU A 59 -1.34 -45.37 -1.92
N GLU A 60 -2.42 -45.66 -2.65
CA GLU A 60 -3.07 -44.68 -3.55
C GLU A 60 -3.66 -43.53 -2.74
N GLU A 61 -4.38 -43.82 -1.67
CA GLU A 61 -4.96 -42.80 -0.78
C GLU A 61 -3.85 -41.96 -0.10
N ARG A 62 -2.77 -42.61 0.36
CA ARG A 62 -1.61 -41.92 0.93
C ARG A 62 -1.02 -40.91 -0.05
N THR A 63 -0.79 -41.32 -1.29
CA THR A 63 -0.23 -40.49 -2.35
C THR A 63 -1.19 -39.31 -2.68
N ASN A 64 -2.48 -39.55 -2.71
CA ASN A 64 -3.47 -38.52 -2.92
C ASN A 64 -3.43 -37.46 -1.80
N TYR A 65 -3.32 -37.86 -0.52
CA TYR A 65 -3.14 -36.93 0.57
C TYR A 65 -1.80 -36.17 0.51
N GLN A 66 -0.73 -36.81 0.06
CA GLN A 66 0.57 -36.16 -0.15
C GLN A 66 0.48 -35.06 -1.25
N LEU A 67 -0.21 -35.32 -2.36
CA LEU A 67 -0.46 -34.33 -3.40
C LEU A 67 -1.32 -33.16 -2.88
N LEU A 68 -2.35 -33.44 -2.06
CA LEU A 68 -3.13 -32.40 -1.38
C LEU A 68 -2.27 -31.61 -0.39
N ALA A 69 -1.34 -32.25 0.31
CA ALA A 69 -0.38 -31.57 1.18
C ALA A 69 0.55 -30.63 0.39
N VAL A 70 1.05 -31.07 -0.78
CA VAL A 70 1.85 -30.21 -1.67
C VAL A 70 1.04 -28.99 -2.10
N ARG A 71 -0.24 -29.17 -2.47
CA ARG A 71 -1.16 -28.07 -2.82
C ARG A 71 -1.29 -27.07 -1.67
N ALA A 72 -1.51 -27.55 -0.45
CA ALA A 72 -1.63 -26.72 0.73
C ALA A 72 -0.30 -26.01 1.07
N LEU A 73 0.84 -26.68 0.97
CA LEU A 73 2.18 -26.10 1.17
C LEU A 73 2.46 -24.95 0.21
N LEU A 74 2.07 -25.06 -1.06
CA LEU A 74 2.19 -23.96 -2.03
C LEU A 74 1.29 -22.78 -1.63
N SER A 75 0.04 -23.03 -1.24
CA SER A 75 -0.87 -21.97 -0.78
C SER A 75 -0.42 -21.30 0.53
N GLU A 76 0.32 -22.02 1.38
CA GLU A 76 0.94 -21.55 2.62
C GLU A 76 2.31 -20.87 2.38
N ASN A 77 2.75 -20.73 1.13
CA ASN A 77 4.07 -20.21 0.73
C ASN A 77 5.27 -21.01 1.29
N LYS A 78 5.06 -22.27 1.58
CA LYS A 78 6.10 -23.22 2.06
C LYS A 78 6.77 -23.93 0.87
N VAL A 79 7.34 -23.15 -0.06
CA VAL A 79 7.81 -23.61 -1.38
C VAL A 79 8.84 -24.75 -1.30
N ALA A 80 9.85 -24.63 -0.41
CA ALA A 80 10.89 -25.65 -0.26
C ALA A 80 10.33 -26.99 0.26
N GLN A 81 9.34 -26.97 1.15
CA GLN A 81 8.69 -28.17 1.65
C GLN A 81 7.82 -28.81 0.58
N ALA A 82 7.10 -28.00 -0.21
CA ALA A 82 6.32 -28.46 -1.35
C ALA A 82 7.20 -29.17 -2.38
N GLU A 83 8.36 -28.60 -2.72
CA GLU A 83 9.33 -29.18 -3.65
C GLU A 83 9.88 -30.50 -3.14
N SER A 84 10.31 -30.57 -1.88
CA SER A 84 10.83 -31.78 -1.25
C SER A 84 9.81 -32.91 -1.27
N LEU A 85 8.56 -32.61 -0.87
CA LEU A 85 7.49 -33.59 -0.84
C LEU A 85 7.14 -34.09 -2.25
N LEU A 86 6.91 -33.15 -3.20
CA LEU A 86 6.57 -33.52 -4.57
C LEU A 86 7.65 -34.39 -5.25
N SER A 87 8.92 -34.06 -5.01
CA SER A 87 10.07 -34.81 -5.56
C SER A 87 10.23 -36.20 -4.97
N SER A 88 9.67 -36.46 -3.78
CA SER A 88 9.72 -37.76 -3.11
C SER A 88 8.71 -38.77 -3.67
N LEU A 89 7.65 -38.28 -4.35
CA LEU A 89 6.56 -39.11 -4.87
C LEU A 89 7.04 -39.96 -6.06
N LYS A 90 6.65 -41.23 -6.06
CA LYS A 90 7.01 -42.21 -7.10
C LYS A 90 5.78 -43.02 -7.49
N GLU A 91 5.86 -43.66 -8.64
CA GLU A 91 4.85 -44.63 -9.12
C GLU A 91 3.42 -44.02 -9.16
N LEU A 92 3.31 -42.78 -9.64
CA LEU A 92 2.03 -42.07 -9.74
C LEU A 92 1.16 -42.69 -10.85
N ASP A 93 -0.12 -42.88 -10.57
CA ASP A 93 -1.11 -43.22 -11.59
C ASP A 93 -1.39 -42.01 -12.51
N LYS A 94 -2.24 -42.21 -13.51
CA LYS A 94 -2.51 -41.16 -14.53
C LYS A 94 -3.12 -39.89 -13.94
N ASP A 95 -4.04 -40.01 -12.99
CA ASP A 95 -4.72 -38.85 -12.38
C ASP A 95 -3.79 -38.12 -11.39
N GLN A 96 -2.98 -38.87 -10.64
CA GLN A 96 -1.92 -38.37 -9.78
C GLN A 96 -0.81 -37.68 -10.58
N GLN A 97 -0.42 -38.20 -11.75
CA GLN A 97 0.55 -37.57 -12.65
C GLN A 97 0.03 -36.24 -13.18
N LEU A 98 -1.26 -36.15 -13.51
CA LEU A 98 -1.90 -34.94 -13.96
C LEU A 98 -1.86 -33.88 -12.85
N ASP A 99 -2.27 -34.23 -11.64
CA ASP A 99 -2.27 -33.30 -10.49
C ASP A 99 -0.84 -32.89 -10.10
N ALA A 100 0.10 -33.83 -10.08
CA ALA A 100 1.52 -33.55 -9.86
C ALA A 100 2.11 -32.58 -10.89
N SER A 101 1.68 -32.68 -12.16
CA SER A 101 2.11 -31.76 -13.22
C SER A 101 1.60 -30.33 -12.99
N LEU A 102 0.33 -30.17 -12.56
CA LEU A 102 -0.21 -28.87 -12.16
C LEU A 102 0.53 -28.29 -10.95
N LEU A 103 0.79 -29.12 -9.94
CA LEU A 103 1.52 -28.70 -8.73
C LEU A 103 2.97 -28.32 -9.05
N LYS A 104 3.62 -29.07 -9.94
CA LYS A 104 4.97 -28.75 -10.40
C LYS A 104 5.03 -27.45 -11.20
N ALA A 105 4.02 -27.17 -12.03
CA ALA A 105 3.90 -25.88 -12.71
C ALA A 105 3.72 -24.74 -11.70
N GLY A 106 2.89 -24.93 -10.67
CA GLY A 106 2.73 -23.95 -9.58
C GLY A 106 4.02 -23.74 -8.78
N LEU A 107 4.78 -24.82 -8.54
CA LEU A 107 6.09 -24.74 -7.88
C LEU A 107 7.08 -23.88 -8.69
N PHE A 108 7.20 -24.13 -9.99
CA PHE A 108 8.06 -23.32 -10.87
C PHE A 108 7.60 -21.84 -10.91
N ALA A 109 6.30 -21.57 -10.97
CA ALA A 109 5.80 -20.20 -10.91
C ALA A 109 6.15 -19.52 -9.58
N ALA A 110 6.02 -20.23 -8.45
CA ALA A 110 6.41 -19.72 -7.12
C ALA A 110 7.91 -19.44 -7.02
N GLN A 111 8.74 -20.22 -7.74
CA GLN A 111 10.20 -20.01 -7.86
C GLN A 111 10.58 -18.99 -8.95
N ARG A 112 9.60 -18.35 -9.61
CA ARG A 112 9.78 -17.44 -10.76
C ARG A 112 10.42 -18.09 -12.00
N ASP A 113 10.41 -19.39 -12.10
CA ASP A 113 10.80 -20.14 -13.30
C ASP A 113 9.61 -20.21 -14.29
N ASN A 114 9.29 -19.07 -14.87
CA ASN A 114 8.12 -18.88 -15.73
C ASN A 114 8.17 -19.77 -16.99
N SER A 115 9.37 -20.04 -17.51
CA SER A 115 9.56 -20.86 -18.71
C SER A 115 9.13 -22.32 -18.47
N ASN A 116 9.61 -22.93 -17.38
CA ASN A 116 9.27 -24.30 -17.04
C ASN A 116 7.80 -24.41 -16.58
N ALA A 117 7.28 -23.41 -15.85
CA ALA A 117 5.85 -23.36 -15.48
C ALA A 117 4.96 -23.39 -16.72
N THR A 118 5.17 -22.48 -17.67
CA THR A 118 4.42 -22.40 -18.92
C THR A 118 4.60 -23.64 -19.78
N GLY A 119 5.84 -24.16 -19.86
CA GLY A 119 6.15 -25.38 -20.59
C GLY A 119 5.31 -26.56 -20.11
N LEU A 120 5.17 -26.75 -18.80
CA LEU A 120 4.33 -27.82 -18.23
C LEU A 120 2.84 -27.57 -18.51
N LEU A 121 2.34 -26.35 -18.30
CA LEU A 121 0.93 -26.05 -18.54
C LEU A 121 0.53 -26.32 -19.99
N ASN A 122 1.40 -26.04 -20.96
CA ASN A 122 1.15 -26.28 -22.38
C ASN A 122 1.07 -27.77 -22.75
N THR A 123 1.54 -28.67 -21.89
CA THR A 123 1.41 -30.13 -22.10
C THR A 123 0.04 -30.67 -21.65
N LEU A 124 -0.73 -29.89 -20.91
CA LEU A 124 -2.01 -30.30 -20.34
C LEU A 124 -3.17 -29.98 -21.30
N ASP A 125 -4.03 -30.96 -21.51
CA ASP A 125 -5.31 -30.72 -22.19
C ASP A 125 -6.31 -30.11 -21.20
N ILE A 126 -6.52 -28.81 -21.31
CA ILE A 126 -7.41 -28.05 -20.42
C ILE A 126 -8.86 -28.58 -20.44
N ASN A 127 -9.31 -29.22 -21.55
CA ASN A 127 -10.67 -29.74 -21.66
C ASN A 127 -10.85 -31.00 -20.80
N SER A 128 -9.77 -31.74 -20.53
CA SER A 128 -9.78 -32.92 -19.67
C SER A 128 -9.74 -32.60 -18.17
N LEU A 129 -9.44 -31.33 -17.80
CA LEU A 129 -9.34 -30.90 -16.41
C LEU A 129 -10.72 -30.73 -15.77
N SER A 130 -10.85 -31.09 -14.48
CA SER A 130 -12.00 -30.72 -13.66
C SER A 130 -12.07 -29.20 -13.43
N ASN A 131 -13.19 -28.69 -12.96
CA ASN A 131 -13.32 -27.25 -12.66
C ASN A 131 -12.27 -26.78 -11.64
N SER A 132 -12.06 -27.54 -10.58
CA SER A 132 -11.02 -27.23 -9.58
C SER A 132 -9.59 -27.25 -10.16
N GLN A 133 -9.31 -28.19 -11.08
CA GLN A 133 -8.03 -28.22 -11.78
C GLN A 133 -7.87 -27.05 -12.76
N LYS A 134 -8.94 -26.64 -13.45
CA LYS A 134 -8.93 -25.42 -14.30
C LYS A 134 -8.67 -24.17 -13.48
N VAL A 135 -9.26 -24.05 -12.31
CA VAL A 135 -8.97 -22.93 -11.40
C VAL A 135 -7.47 -22.88 -11.07
N ARG A 136 -6.86 -24.01 -10.73
CA ARG A 136 -5.41 -24.07 -10.44
C ARG A 136 -4.55 -23.80 -11.68
N TYR A 137 -4.97 -24.27 -12.84
CA TYR A 137 -4.29 -24.00 -14.11
C TYR A 137 -4.22 -22.49 -14.40
N TYR A 138 -5.36 -21.79 -14.27
CA TYR A 138 -5.41 -20.36 -14.49
C TYR A 138 -4.73 -19.55 -13.37
N ASP A 139 -4.71 -20.06 -12.14
CA ASP A 139 -3.98 -19.47 -11.01
C ASP A 139 -2.47 -19.43 -11.29
N VAL A 140 -1.92 -20.55 -11.81
CA VAL A 140 -0.51 -20.60 -12.23
C VAL A 140 -0.24 -19.66 -13.40
N LEU A 141 -1.15 -19.59 -14.40
CA LEU A 141 -1.01 -18.63 -15.49
C LEU A 141 -1.00 -17.17 -15.01
N ALA A 142 -1.87 -16.84 -14.06
CA ALA A 142 -1.91 -15.51 -13.46
C ALA A 142 -0.59 -15.19 -12.75
N GLN A 143 -0.07 -16.13 -11.96
CA GLN A 143 1.21 -15.96 -11.26
C GLN A 143 2.40 -15.80 -12.23
N VAL A 144 2.44 -16.56 -13.32
CA VAL A 144 3.47 -16.43 -14.38
C VAL A 144 3.38 -15.03 -15.03
N ALA A 145 2.18 -14.56 -15.33
CA ALA A 145 1.97 -13.23 -15.90
C ALA A 145 2.40 -12.12 -14.91
N GLU A 146 2.04 -12.22 -13.63
CA GLU A 146 2.49 -11.28 -12.61
C GLU A 146 4.01 -11.28 -12.44
N ASN A 147 4.64 -12.45 -12.40
CA ASN A 147 6.10 -12.57 -12.35
C ASN A 147 6.80 -11.89 -13.54
N SER A 148 6.13 -11.85 -14.69
CA SER A 148 6.62 -11.22 -15.93
C SER A 148 6.17 -9.77 -16.09
N GLN A 149 5.50 -9.20 -15.08
CA GLN A 149 4.90 -7.87 -15.13
C GLN A 149 3.85 -7.69 -16.25
N ASP A 150 3.29 -8.78 -16.73
CA ASP A 150 2.19 -8.79 -17.71
C ASP A 150 0.83 -8.67 -16.98
N THR A 151 0.48 -7.44 -16.61
CA THR A 151 -0.78 -7.16 -15.90
C THR A 151 -2.00 -7.61 -16.68
N MET A 152 -2.00 -7.47 -18.02
CA MET A 152 -3.15 -7.90 -18.83
C MET A 152 -3.24 -9.41 -18.94
N GLY A 153 -2.13 -10.11 -19.02
CA GLY A 153 -2.09 -11.58 -18.95
C GLY A 153 -2.66 -12.10 -17.63
N ALA A 154 -2.29 -11.47 -16.51
CA ALA A 154 -2.82 -11.82 -15.19
C ALA A 154 -4.34 -11.55 -15.11
N ILE A 155 -4.82 -10.39 -15.56
CA ILE A 155 -6.28 -10.09 -15.62
C ILE A 155 -7.02 -11.15 -16.45
N ASN A 156 -6.52 -11.47 -17.64
CA ASN A 156 -7.12 -12.49 -18.51
C ASN A 156 -7.20 -13.85 -17.82
N ALA A 157 -6.13 -14.29 -17.15
CA ALA A 157 -6.13 -15.56 -16.43
C ALA A 157 -7.20 -15.59 -15.33
N HIS A 158 -7.32 -14.54 -14.53
CA HIS A 158 -8.35 -14.43 -13.48
C HIS A 158 -9.78 -14.35 -14.07
N VAL A 159 -9.98 -13.67 -15.19
CA VAL A 159 -11.29 -13.62 -15.90
C VAL A 159 -11.70 -14.99 -16.40
N GLN A 160 -10.77 -15.78 -16.95
CA GLN A 160 -11.05 -17.16 -17.37
C GLN A 160 -11.29 -18.08 -16.16
N MET A 161 -10.54 -17.90 -15.08
CA MET A 161 -10.66 -18.64 -13.82
C MET A 161 -12.06 -18.52 -13.21
N ASP A 162 -12.66 -17.33 -13.24
CA ASP A 162 -13.96 -17.03 -12.63
C ASP A 162 -15.06 -18.01 -13.04
N ARG A 163 -15.02 -18.50 -14.28
CA ARG A 163 -16.00 -19.42 -14.85
C ARG A 163 -16.05 -20.78 -14.14
N PHE A 164 -14.98 -21.13 -13.45
CA PHE A 164 -14.76 -22.44 -12.83
C PHE A 164 -14.80 -22.42 -11.31
N ILE A 165 -14.80 -21.22 -10.70
CA ILE A 165 -14.89 -21.06 -9.24
C ILE A 165 -16.34 -21.31 -8.81
N SER A 166 -16.54 -22.25 -7.89
CA SER A 166 -17.85 -22.58 -7.29
C SER A 166 -18.06 -21.90 -5.95
N ASP A 167 -17.00 -21.68 -5.17
CA ASP A 167 -17.04 -21.06 -3.85
C ASP A 167 -17.21 -19.54 -3.95
N MET A 168 -18.21 -18.99 -3.23
CA MET A 168 -18.55 -17.56 -3.29
C MET A 168 -17.48 -16.66 -2.68
N GLN A 169 -16.77 -17.12 -1.63
CA GLN A 169 -15.71 -16.34 -1.01
C GLN A 169 -14.51 -16.25 -1.95
N ARG A 170 -14.14 -17.36 -2.57
CA ARG A 170 -13.07 -17.39 -3.58
C ARG A 170 -13.44 -16.57 -4.82
N LYS A 171 -14.72 -16.58 -5.22
CA LYS A 171 -15.23 -15.74 -6.30
C LYS A 171 -15.09 -14.25 -5.98
N GLN A 172 -15.39 -13.86 -4.74
CA GLN A 172 -15.17 -12.50 -4.27
C GLN A 172 -13.68 -12.13 -4.31
N GLN A 173 -12.81 -12.99 -3.80
CA GLN A 173 -11.36 -12.79 -3.84
C GLN A 173 -10.84 -12.63 -5.26
N ASN A 174 -11.32 -13.47 -6.19
CA ASN A 174 -10.96 -13.36 -7.60
C ASN A 174 -11.42 -12.04 -8.22
N ASN A 175 -12.64 -11.59 -7.93
CA ASN A 175 -13.16 -10.30 -8.40
C ASN A 175 -12.35 -9.12 -7.81
N ASP A 176 -11.97 -9.20 -6.54
CA ASP A 176 -11.14 -8.21 -5.87
C ASP A 176 -9.73 -8.16 -6.49
N THR A 177 -9.18 -9.32 -6.86
CA THR A 177 -7.88 -9.40 -7.55
C THR A 177 -7.93 -8.79 -8.95
N ILE A 178 -8.93 -9.15 -9.77
CA ILE A 178 -9.14 -8.54 -11.10
C ILE A 178 -9.23 -7.02 -10.99
N TRP A 179 -10.01 -6.55 -10.01
CA TRP A 179 -10.20 -5.13 -9.77
C TRP A 179 -8.90 -4.44 -9.36
N SER A 180 -8.15 -5.04 -8.44
CA SER A 180 -6.83 -4.53 -8.01
C SER A 180 -5.84 -4.43 -9.16
N LEU A 181 -5.80 -5.43 -10.05
CA LEU A 181 -4.93 -5.41 -11.24
C LEU A 181 -5.35 -4.32 -12.23
N LEU A 182 -6.65 -4.15 -12.50
CA LEU A 182 -7.17 -3.10 -13.38
C LEU A 182 -6.85 -1.70 -12.86
N ARG A 183 -6.88 -1.50 -11.53
CA ARG A 183 -6.54 -0.22 -10.90
C ARG A 183 -5.05 0.14 -10.97
N ARG A 184 -4.16 -0.83 -11.24
CA ARG A 184 -2.73 -0.56 -11.51
C ARG A 184 -2.50 0.05 -12.89
N LEU A 185 -3.45 -0.09 -13.80
CA LEU A 185 -3.37 0.47 -15.15
C LEU A 185 -3.74 1.96 -15.11
N ASP A 186 -2.88 2.79 -15.68
CA ASP A 186 -3.18 4.20 -15.82
C ASP A 186 -4.31 4.45 -16.84
N LYS A 187 -4.90 5.64 -16.80
CA LYS A 187 -6.04 6.01 -17.65
C LYS A 187 -5.73 5.89 -19.15
N ASN A 188 -4.52 6.23 -19.57
CA ASN A 188 -4.15 6.18 -20.99
C ASN A 188 -4.03 4.74 -21.46
N THR A 189 -3.40 3.89 -20.67
CA THR A 189 -3.30 2.44 -20.90
C THR A 189 -4.70 1.83 -21.00
N LEU A 190 -5.60 2.09 -20.03
CA LEU A 190 -6.96 1.58 -20.06
C LEU A 190 -7.74 2.02 -21.30
N ASN A 191 -7.59 3.28 -21.72
CA ASN A 191 -8.30 3.81 -22.89
C ASN A 191 -7.77 3.23 -24.21
N SER A 192 -6.49 2.86 -24.26
CA SER A 192 -5.85 2.26 -25.43
C SER A 192 -6.10 0.74 -25.57
N LEU A 193 -6.63 0.09 -24.53
CA LEU A 193 -6.90 -1.35 -24.58
C LEU A 193 -7.92 -1.70 -25.66
N ILE A 194 -7.51 -2.57 -26.57
CA ILE A 194 -8.37 -3.20 -27.57
C ILE A 194 -8.79 -4.55 -26.99
N VAL A 195 -10.06 -4.66 -26.62
CA VAL A 195 -10.66 -5.90 -26.14
C VAL A 195 -11.47 -6.53 -27.25
N ASP A 196 -11.34 -7.86 -27.44
CA ASP A 196 -12.18 -8.59 -28.39
C ASP A 196 -13.66 -8.36 -28.04
N PRO A 197 -14.48 -7.86 -28.99
CA PRO A 197 -15.92 -7.66 -28.75
C PRO A 197 -16.66 -8.93 -28.31
N ASN A 198 -16.13 -10.12 -28.63
CA ASN A 198 -16.71 -11.39 -28.25
C ASN A 198 -16.33 -11.80 -26.81
N ASP A 199 -15.31 -11.21 -26.21
CA ASP A 199 -14.98 -11.42 -24.79
C ASP A 199 -15.77 -10.45 -23.91
N ALA A 200 -17.06 -10.72 -23.75
CA ALA A 200 -17.95 -9.89 -22.96
C ALA A 200 -17.52 -9.78 -21.48
N ALA A 201 -16.85 -10.80 -20.94
CA ALA A 201 -16.37 -10.78 -19.56
C ALA A 201 -15.22 -9.80 -19.38
N LEU A 202 -14.17 -9.90 -20.18
CA LEU A 202 -13.05 -8.96 -20.12
C LEU A 202 -13.49 -7.53 -20.46
N LYS A 203 -14.34 -7.40 -21.48
CA LYS A 203 -14.90 -6.09 -21.87
C LYS A 203 -15.67 -5.44 -20.73
N GLY A 204 -16.52 -6.17 -20.03
CA GLY A 204 -17.26 -5.66 -18.88
C GLY A 204 -16.35 -5.17 -17.77
N TRP A 205 -15.27 -5.88 -17.47
CA TRP A 205 -14.27 -5.48 -16.49
C TRP A 205 -13.53 -4.18 -16.89
N VAL A 206 -13.10 -4.09 -18.15
CA VAL A 206 -12.39 -2.88 -18.64
C VAL A 206 -13.32 -1.67 -18.66
N ASP A 207 -14.59 -1.84 -19.08
CA ASP A 207 -15.56 -0.75 -19.08
C ASP A 207 -15.92 -0.30 -17.65
N LEU A 208 -15.94 -1.21 -16.66
CA LEU A 208 -16.09 -0.87 -15.25
C LEU A 208 -14.92 -0.02 -14.75
N ALA A 209 -13.69 -0.40 -15.10
CA ALA A 209 -12.49 0.35 -14.72
C ALA A 209 -12.45 1.75 -15.38
N LYS A 210 -12.87 1.87 -16.64
CA LYS A 210 -13.02 3.17 -17.32
C LYS A 210 -14.05 4.05 -16.64
N ALA A 211 -15.25 3.52 -16.36
CA ALA A 211 -16.31 4.24 -15.67
C ALA A 211 -15.88 4.76 -14.30
N TYR A 212 -15.09 3.96 -13.58
CA TYR A 212 -14.50 4.35 -12.30
C TYR A 212 -13.47 5.49 -12.46
N ASN A 213 -12.49 5.33 -13.34
CA ASN A 213 -11.41 6.30 -13.52
C ASN A 213 -11.88 7.64 -14.11
N ASP A 214 -12.96 7.63 -14.90
CA ASP A 214 -13.53 8.86 -15.45
C ASP A 214 -14.22 9.73 -14.39
N HIS A 215 -14.63 9.15 -13.28
CA HIS A 215 -15.39 9.82 -12.23
C HIS A 215 -14.77 9.76 -10.84
N ILE A 216 -13.48 9.43 -10.72
CA ILE A 216 -12.80 9.21 -9.43
C ILE A 216 -12.88 10.41 -8.48
N SER A 217 -12.92 11.63 -9.01
CA SER A 217 -13.05 12.87 -8.23
C SER A 217 -14.50 13.30 -7.97
N GLN A 218 -15.49 12.55 -8.47
CA GLN A 218 -16.92 12.91 -8.44
C GLN A 218 -17.75 11.71 -7.94
N PRO A 219 -17.84 11.48 -6.63
CA PRO A 219 -18.45 10.28 -6.04
C PRO A 219 -19.88 9.99 -6.50
N ASP A 220 -20.72 11.02 -6.62
CA ASP A 220 -22.10 10.86 -7.08
C ASP A 220 -22.19 10.42 -8.55
N GLN A 221 -21.34 10.99 -9.40
CA GLN A 221 -21.28 10.58 -10.81
C GLN A 221 -20.67 9.18 -10.95
N MET A 222 -19.68 8.84 -10.13
CA MET A 222 -19.11 7.50 -10.09
C MET A 222 -20.16 6.45 -9.69
N ARG A 223 -20.92 6.71 -8.62
CA ARG A 223 -22.02 5.85 -8.19
C ARG A 223 -23.03 5.62 -9.31
N PHE A 224 -23.43 6.69 -10.01
CA PHE A 224 -24.34 6.59 -11.15
C PHE A 224 -23.74 5.80 -12.33
N ALA A 225 -22.47 6.03 -12.65
CA ALA A 225 -21.75 5.30 -13.70
C ALA A 225 -21.64 3.81 -13.40
N ILE A 226 -21.34 3.41 -12.16
CA ILE A 226 -21.32 2.01 -11.73
C ILE A 226 -22.73 1.39 -11.82
N GLN A 227 -23.76 2.11 -11.43
CA GLN A 227 -25.13 1.63 -11.52
C GLN A 227 -25.57 1.43 -12.99
N ASN A 228 -25.23 2.34 -13.88
CA ASN A 228 -25.46 2.19 -15.31
C ASN A 228 -24.69 0.99 -15.89
N TRP A 229 -23.43 0.82 -15.48
CA TRP A 229 -22.62 -0.33 -15.86
C TRP A 229 -23.29 -1.65 -15.41
N LYS A 230 -23.76 -1.73 -14.17
CA LYS A 230 -24.50 -2.91 -13.66
C LYS A 230 -25.74 -3.23 -14.50
N THR A 231 -26.43 -2.22 -15.01
CA THR A 231 -27.60 -2.40 -15.87
C THR A 231 -27.18 -2.89 -17.26
N THR A 232 -26.12 -2.33 -17.83
CA THR A 232 -25.58 -2.70 -19.14
C THR A 232 -25.02 -4.12 -19.14
N TYR A 233 -24.34 -4.49 -18.06
CA TYR A 233 -23.65 -5.77 -17.88
C TYR A 233 -24.35 -6.65 -16.84
N ALA A 234 -25.69 -6.74 -16.87
CA ALA A 234 -26.48 -7.42 -15.84
C ALA A 234 -26.08 -8.90 -15.59
N ASN A 235 -25.55 -9.59 -16.60
CA ASN A 235 -25.10 -10.98 -16.47
C ASN A 235 -23.59 -11.11 -16.18
N HIS A 236 -22.88 -10.02 -15.97
CA HIS A 236 -21.45 -10.04 -15.70
C HIS A 236 -21.16 -10.48 -14.24
N PRO A 237 -20.12 -11.31 -13.97
CA PRO A 237 -19.80 -11.76 -12.62
C PRO A 237 -19.72 -10.63 -11.58
N ALA A 238 -19.05 -9.54 -11.92
CA ALA A 238 -18.94 -8.37 -11.04
C ALA A 238 -20.24 -7.58 -10.85
N ALA A 239 -21.27 -7.78 -11.68
CA ALA A 239 -22.58 -7.16 -11.45
C ALA A 239 -23.34 -7.85 -10.32
N PHE A 240 -23.14 -9.17 -10.15
CA PHE A 240 -23.68 -9.94 -9.04
C PHE A 240 -22.86 -9.77 -7.77
N LEU A 241 -21.52 -9.76 -7.91
CA LEU A 241 -20.58 -9.73 -6.81
C LEU A 241 -19.55 -8.63 -7.06
N LEU A 242 -19.95 -7.38 -6.79
CA LEU A 242 -19.05 -6.24 -6.94
C LEU A 242 -17.76 -6.43 -6.14
N PRO A 243 -16.62 -6.01 -6.69
CA PRO A 243 -15.40 -5.86 -5.92
C PRO A 243 -15.65 -5.12 -4.60
N THR A 244 -14.97 -5.55 -3.55
CA THR A 244 -15.16 -5.01 -2.19
C THR A 244 -14.97 -3.50 -2.15
N ASP A 245 -13.95 -2.98 -2.81
CA ASP A 245 -13.68 -1.55 -2.95
C ASP A 245 -14.87 -0.77 -3.54
N LEU A 246 -15.52 -1.31 -4.56
CA LEU A 246 -16.64 -0.63 -5.23
C LEU A 246 -17.92 -0.63 -4.42
N ARG A 247 -18.06 -1.52 -3.43
CA ARG A 247 -19.19 -1.49 -2.49
C ARG A 247 -19.18 -0.21 -1.66
N GLY A 248 -18.00 0.24 -1.22
CA GLY A 248 -17.83 1.51 -0.53
C GLY A 248 -18.29 2.69 -1.38
N VAL A 249 -17.94 2.68 -2.67
CA VAL A 249 -18.33 3.75 -3.61
C VAL A 249 -19.84 3.79 -3.85
N VAL A 250 -20.47 2.63 -4.04
CA VAL A 250 -21.93 2.55 -4.25
C VAL A 250 -22.71 3.00 -3.01
N ASN A 251 -22.17 2.72 -1.84
CA ASN A 251 -22.76 3.09 -0.54
C ASN A 251 -22.13 4.37 0.04
N PHE A 252 -21.48 5.20 -0.80
CA PHE A 252 -20.82 6.42 -0.36
C PHE A 252 -21.81 7.33 0.38
N GLU A 253 -21.43 7.72 1.60
CA GLU A 253 -22.15 8.67 2.43
C GLU A 253 -21.28 9.92 2.60
N ASP A 254 -21.78 11.03 2.11
CA ASP A 254 -21.14 12.33 2.32
C ASP A 254 -21.22 12.74 3.79
N LEU A 255 -20.09 13.18 4.34
CA LEU A 255 -20.01 13.70 5.70
C LEU A 255 -20.25 15.21 5.69
N LYS A 256 -21.41 15.63 6.19
CA LYS A 256 -21.73 17.05 6.31
C LYS A 256 -21.01 17.67 7.51
N ILE A 257 -19.77 18.06 7.30
CA ILE A 257 -18.98 18.78 8.30
C ILE A 257 -19.38 20.27 8.24
N GLN A 258 -19.86 20.81 9.36
CA GLN A 258 -20.20 22.24 9.50
C GLN A 258 -19.22 22.95 10.43
N GLN A 259 -18.57 22.23 11.33
CA GLN A 259 -17.59 22.78 12.26
C GLN A 259 -16.41 21.85 12.45
N VAL A 260 -15.20 22.39 12.34
CA VAL A 260 -13.91 21.72 12.53
C VAL A 260 -13.22 22.29 13.78
N ALA A 261 -12.74 21.41 14.65
CA ALA A 261 -11.82 21.75 15.72
C ALA A 261 -10.38 21.58 15.26
N LEU A 262 -9.59 22.64 15.32
CA LEU A 262 -8.17 22.64 14.93
C LEU A 262 -7.29 22.62 16.20
N LEU A 263 -6.67 21.49 16.51
CA LEU A 263 -5.87 21.25 17.70
C LEU A 263 -4.38 21.42 17.38
N LEU A 264 -3.79 22.53 17.80
CA LEU A 264 -2.39 22.86 17.50
C LEU A 264 -1.67 23.40 18.75
N PRO A 265 -0.32 23.32 18.80
CA PRO A 265 0.49 23.98 19.83
C PRO A 265 0.53 25.49 19.53
N LEU A 266 -0.38 26.28 20.12
CA LEU A 266 -0.53 27.70 19.81
C LEU A 266 0.18 28.60 20.86
N SER A 267 0.82 28.03 21.86
CA SER A 267 1.61 28.73 22.87
C SER A 267 2.93 28.00 23.18
N GLY A 268 3.80 28.62 23.98
CA GLY A 268 5.07 28.05 24.40
C GLY A 268 6.02 27.76 23.24
N ASN A 269 6.85 26.72 23.39
CA ASN A 269 7.89 26.37 22.40
C ASN A 269 7.32 25.89 21.05
N GLY A 270 6.05 25.52 20.99
CA GLY A 270 5.38 25.08 19.76
C GLY A 270 4.67 26.18 18.99
N GLU A 271 4.60 27.39 19.53
CA GLU A 271 3.76 28.48 19.03
C GLU A 271 4.02 28.82 17.55
N LEU A 272 5.29 28.96 17.17
CA LEU A 272 5.64 29.29 15.77
C LEU A 272 5.18 28.20 14.81
N ILE A 273 5.41 26.94 15.15
CA ILE A 273 5.00 25.79 14.36
C ILE A 273 3.47 25.72 14.25
N GLY A 274 2.77 25.84 15.38
CA GLY A 274 1.31 25.81 15.39
C GLY A 274 0.69 26.93 14.58
N LYS A 275 1.20 28.15 14.69
CA LYS A 275 0.70 29.31 13.95
C LYS A 275 0.92 29.22 12.45
N ILE A 276 2.07 28.71 12.00
CA ILE A 276 2.34 28.56 10.56
C ILE A 276 1.44 27.48 9.92
N ILE A 277 1.17 26.37 10.62
CA ILE A 277 0.21 25.35 10.20
C ILE A 277 -1.21 25.93 10.17
N GLN A 278 -1.60 26.65 11.23
CA GLN A 278 -2.91 27.32 11.31
C GLN A 278 -3.11 28.32 10.16
N GLN A 279 -2.08 29.06 9.79
CA GLN A 279 -2.15 30.02 8.68
C GLN A 279 -2.37 29.30 7.35
N GLY A 280 -1.60 28.23 7.05
CA GLY A 280 -1.80 27.44 5.83
C GLY A 280 -3.20 26.82 5.77
N PHE A 281 -3.69 26.31 6.90
CA PHE A 281 -5.04 25.77 7.03
C PHE A 281 -6.12 26.85 6.73
N ASN A 282 -5.97 28.04 7.31
CA ASN A 282 -6.93 29.13 7.14
C ASN A 282 -6.90 29.70 5.72
N ASP A 283 -5.73 29.81 5.10
CA ASP A 283 -5.60 30.28 3.73
C ASP A 283 -6.28 29.32 2.73
N ALA A 284 -6.13 28.01 2.94
CA ALA A 284 -6.81 26.98 2.16
C ALA A 284 -8.32 26.91 2.46
N HIS A 285 -8.75 27.16 3.70
CA HIS A 285 -10.14 27.27 4.08
C HIS A 285 -10.83 28.44 3.33
N GLY A 286 -10.16 29.57 3.18
CA GLY A 286 -10.64 30.71 2.44
C GLY A 286 -12.02 31.21 2.92
N ASN A 287 -12.98 31.25 1.99
CA ASN A 287 -14.35 31.67 2.25
C ASN A 287 -15.33 30.49 2.46
N SER A 288 -14.85 29.32 2.87
CA SER A 288 -15.72 28.19 3.16
C SER A 288 -16.72 28.52 4.28
N PRO A 289 -17.98 28.06 4.20
CA PRO A 289 -18.96 28.28 5.27
C PRO A 289 -18.72 27.42 6.51
N ILE A 290 -17.76 26.48 6.47
CA ILE A 290 -17.44 25.60 7.59
C ILE A 290 -16.76 26.41 8.70
N ILE A 291 -17.25 26.31 9.92
CA ILE A 291 -16.69 27.01 11.07
C ILE A 291 -15.41 26.31 11.52
N VAL A 292 -14.32 27.07 11.70
CA VAL A 292 -13.05 26.55 12.25
C VAL A 292 -12.81 27.18 13.62
N LYS A 293 -12.64 26.34 14.64
CA LYS A 293 -12.28 26.76 15.99
C LYS A 293 -10.97 26.14 16.42
N ALA A 294 -10.00 26.98 16.79
CA ALA A 294 -8.68 26.52 17.22
C ALA A 294 -8.64 26.28 18.74
N TYR A 295 -7.90 25.23 19.12
CA TYR A 295 -7.66 24.82 20.51
C TYR A 295 -6.17 24.65 20.73
N ASP A 296 -5.64 25.28 21.78
CA ASP A 296 -4.22 25.23 22.12
C ASP A 296 -3.88 23.97 22.92
N THR A 297 -3.09 23.08 22.31
CA THR A 297 -2.67 21.83 22.94
C THR A 297 -1.52 22.01 23.94
N MET A 298 -0.97 23.21 24.09
CA MET A 298 0.08 23.56 25.07
C MET A 298 -0.44 24.31 26.28
N ALA A 299 -1.73 24.64 26.34
CA ALA A 299 -2.35 25.38 27.45
C ALA A 299 -2.56 24.56 28.74
N GLY A 300 -2.06 23.32 28.79
CA GLY A 300 -2.12 22.45 29.99
C GLY A 300 -3.39 21.59 30.10
N THR A 301 -4.37 21.78 29.20
CA THR A 301 -5.58 20.93 29.15
C THR A 301 -5.24 19.63 28.38
N PRO A 302 -5.58 18.44 28.92
CA PRO A 302 -5.40 17.18 28.20
C PRO A 302 -6.10 17.19 26.83
N VAL A 303 -5.47 16.61 25.81
CA VAL A 303 -6.01 16.64 24.45
C VAL A 303 -7.39 15.98 24.32
N ALA A 304 -7.66 14.92 25.08
CA ALA A 304 -8.97 14.26 25.11
C ALA A 304 -10.07 15.20 25.63
N ASP A 305 -9.76 16.04 26.63
CA ASP A 305 -10.70 17.01 27.17
C ASP A 305 -10.96 18.15 26.19
N LEU A 306 -9.93 18.60 25.45
CA LEU A 306 -10.11 19.56 24.35
C LEU A 306 -11.02 19.02 23.25
N VAL A 307 -10.87 17.73 22.88
CA VAL A 307 -11.74 17.09 21.89
C VAL A 307 -13.18 16.96 22.42
N ASN A 308 -13.36 16.59 23.68
CA ASN A 308 -14.68 16.54 24.31
C ASN A 308 -15.33 17.92 24.38
N GLN A 309 -14.58 18.95 24.71
CA GLN A 309 -15.04 20.34 24.69
C GLN A 309 -15.46 20.74 23.26
N ALA A 310 -14.62 20.49 22.26
CA ALA A 310 -14.92 20.80 20.85
C ALA A 310 -16.21 20.11 20.38
N LYS A 311 -16.40 18.84 20.77
CA LYS A 311 -17.63 18.08 20.48
C LYS A 311 -18.87 18.69 21.12
N GLN A 312 -18.78 19.11 22.39
CA GLN A 312 -19.88 19.81 23.08
C GLN A 312 -20.21 21.15 22.42
N GLU A 313 -19.22 21.82 21.83
CA GLU A 313 -19.37 23.07 21.11
C GLU A 313 -19.82 22.88 19.65
N GLY A 314 -20.09 21.64 19.23
CA GLY A 314 -20.69 21.32 17.92
C GLY A 314 -19.72 20.88 16.84
N ALA A 315 -18.44 20.58 17.14
CA ALA A 315 -17.52 20.06 16.14
C ALA A 315 -17.92 18.64 15.68
N GLN A 316 -17.94 18.44 14.35
CA GLN A 316 -18.11 17.12 13.74
C GLN A 316 -16.77 16.54 13.27
N ALA A 317 -15.75 17.38 13.14
CA ALA A 317 -14.42 16.97 12.75
C ALA A 317 -13.33 17.60 13.60
N VAL A 318 -12.20 16.90 13.71
CA VAL A 318 -11.00 17.32 14.44
C VAL A 318 -9.80 17.21 13.49
N VAL A 319 -9.00 18.27 13.43
CA VAL A 319 -7.70 18.29 12.76
C VAL A 319 -6.62 18.54 13.81
N GLY A 320 -5.63 17.66 13.85
CA GLY A 320 -4.67 17.57 14.94
C GLY A 320 -5.02 16.41 15.91
N PRO A 321 -4.25 16.27 17.00
CA PRO A 321 -3.11 17.08 17.39
C PRO A 321 -1.87 16.85 16.53
N LEU A 322 -0.87 17.75 16.68
CA LEU A 322 0.40 17.70 15.96
C LEU A 322 1.47 16.89 16.71
N LEU A 323 1.58 17.09 18.02
CA LEU A 323 2.65 16.46 18.82
C LEU A 323 2.37 14.98 19.03
N LYS A 324 3.38 14.12 18.83
CA LYS A 324 3.26 12.66 18.90
C LYS A 324 2.63 12.17 20.22
N ASP A 325 3.05 12.73 21.36
CA ASP A 325 2.52 12.35 22.68
C ASP A 325 1.02 12.68 22.80
N ASN A 326 0.59 13.79 22.21
CA ASN A 326 -0.81 14.17 22.17
C ASN A 326 -1.62 13.27 21.23
N VAL A 327 -1.04 12.86 20.08
CA VAL A 327 -1.65 11.86 19.19
C VAL A 327 -1.81 10.54 19.93
N GLU A 328 -0.75 10.04 20.58
CA GLU A 328 -0.76 8.80 21.36
C GLU A 328 -1.84 8.85 22.47
N SER A 329 -1.89 9.95 23.23
CA SER A 329 -2.88 10.17 24.28
C SER A 329 -4.31 10.16 23.73
N LEU A 330 -4.55 10.80 22.58
CA LEU A 330 -5.84 10.85 21.93
C LEU A 330 -6.29 9.46 21.43
N LEU A 331 -5.39 8.71 20.78
CA LEU A 331 -5.66 7.36 20.26
C LEU A 331 -6.02 6.35 21.37
N ASN A 332 -5.51 6.56 22.59
CA ASN A 332 -5.80 5.73 23.75
C ASN A 332 -7.05 6.19 24.54
N SER A 333 -7.73 7.26 24.07
CA SER A 333 -8.95 7.80 24.66
C SER A 333 -10.20 7.38 23.88
N ASN A 334 -11.37 7.60 24.48
CA ASN A 334 -12.67 7.42 23.82
C ASN A 334 -13.24 8.74 23.25
N ALA A 335 -12.49 9.85 23.29
CA ALA A 335 -12.98 11.17 22.93
C ALA A 335 -13.35 11.29 21.43
N MET A 336 -12.73 10.47 20.58
CA MET A 336 -12.90 10.53 19.12
C MET A 336 -14.22 9.91 18.61
N GLN A 337 -14.99 9.23 19.45
CA GLN A 337 -16.21 8.53 19.00
C GLN A 337 -17.21 9.49 18.34
N GLY A 338 -17.64 9.15 17.11
CA GLY A 338 -18.60 9.92 16.33
C GLY A 338 -18.03 11.17 15.67
N LEU A 339 -16.71 11.35 15.66
CA LEU A 339 -16.00 12.43 14.98
C LEU A 339 -15.18 11.92 13.81
N SER A 340 -15.01 12.76 12.80
CA SER A 340 -13.97 12.59 11.77
C SER A 340 -12.68 13.22 12.29
N VAL A 341 -11.62 12.42 12.44
CA VAL A 341 -10.35 12.86 13.05
C VAL A 341 -9.22 12.70 12.04
N LEU A 342 -8.55 13.80 11.73
CA LEU A 342 -7.31 13.84 10.97
C LEU A 342 -6.17 14.22 11.92
N THR A 343 -5.41 13.24 12.42
CA THR A 343 -4.20 13.56 13.20
C THR A 343 -3.14 14.18 12.29
N LEU A 344 -2.33 15.09 12.83
CA LEU A 344 -1.24 15.73 12.08
C LEU A 344 0.13 15.10 12.37
N ASN A 345 0.11 13.88 12.86
CA ASN A 345 1.29 13.03 13.04
C ASN A 345 0.85 11.56 13.20
N THR A 346 1.82 10.66 13.17
CA THR A 346 1.66 9.27 13.55
C THR A 346 2.18 9.03 14.97
N ALA A 347 1.73 7.95 15.61
CA ALA A 347 2.16 7.54 16.94
C ALA A 347 2.39 6.02 16.99
N PRO A 348 3.15 5.48 17.97
CA PRO A 348 3.42 4.05 18.08
C PRO A 348 2.16 3.18 18.16
N SER A 349 1.08 3.69 18.77
CA SER A 349 -0.21 2.99 18.85
C SER A 349 -1.10 3.16 17.62
N MET A 350 -0.58 3.70 16.52
CA MET A 350 -1.32 3.84 15.26
C MET A 350 -1.90 2.50 14.82
N ARG A 351 -3.20 2.49 14.54
CA ARG A 351 -3.96 1.32 14.09
C ARG A 351 -5.16 1.76 13.27
N PRO A 352 -5.73 0.91 12.43
CA PRO A 352 -6.99 1.21 11.75
C PRO A 352 -8.10 1.50 12.77
N LEU A 353 -8.63 2.72 12.75
CA LEU A 353 -9.73 3.17 13.61
C LEU A 353 -10.85 3.76 12.75
N GLN A 354 -12.09 3.48 13.17
CA GLN A 354 -13.24 4.09 12.52
C GLN A 354 -13.23 5.61 12.73
N GLY A 355 -13.35 6.38 11.65
CA GLY A 355 -13.39 7.84 11.72
C GLY A 355 -12.03 8.52 11.90
N VAL A 356 -10.90 7.80 11.85
CA VAL A 356 -9.56 8.38 12.01
C VAL A 356 -8.74 8.20 10.74
N CYS A 357 -8.05 9.25 10.32
CA CYS A 357 -6.97 9.23 9.34
C CYS A 357 -5.72 9.88 9.95
N TYR A 358 -4.56 9.43 9.48
CA TYR A 358 -3.25 9.90 9.94
C TYR A 358 -2.54 10.64 8.82
N TYR A 359 -2.08 11.85 9.10
CA TYR A 359 -1.37 12.67 8.12
C TYR A 359 -0.16 13.34 8.77
N GLY A 360 0.97 13.36 8.07
CA GLY A 360 2.17 14.01 8.55
C GLY A 360 3.23 14.16 7.46
N LEU A 361 4.26 14.93 7.74
CA LEU A 361 5.45 15.03 6.89
C LEU A 361 6.43 13.90 7.28
N SER A 362 6.09 12.71 6.84
CA SER A 362 6.78 11.48 7.24
C SER A 362 8.07 11.27 6.41
N PRO A 363 9.21 10.99 7.04
CA PRO A 363 10.42 10.60 6.32
C PRO A 363 10.29 9.24 5.63
N GLU A 364 9.35 8.41 6.05
CA GLU A 364 9.02 7.14 5.42
C GLU A 364 8.47 7.34 4.00
N ASP A 365 7.58 8.33 3.79
CA ASP A 365 7.05 8.66 2.47
C ASP A 365 8.16 9.07 1.50
N GLU A 366 9.11 9.88 1.98
CA GLU A 366 10.25 10.32 1.18
C GLU A 366 11.16 9.13 0.80
N ALA A 367 11.41 8.24 1.74
CA ALA A 367 12.24 7.05 1.51
C ALA A 367 11.56 6.06 0.55
N GLN A 368 10.26 5.84 0.67
CA GLN A 368 9.50 5.01 -0.27
C GLN A 368 9.47 5.64 -1.67
N SER A 369 9.27 6.97 -1.75
CA SER A 369 9.33 7.71 -3.01
C SER A 369 10.71 7.59 -3.67
N ALA A 370 11.80 7.61 -2.87
CA ALA A 370 13.16 7.40 -3.37
C ALA A 370 13.35 6.00 -3.97
N ALA A 371 12.87 4.95 -3.30
CA ALA A 371 12.93 3.59 -3.82
C ALA A 371 12.21 3.45 -5.16
N VAL A 372 11.00 4.03 -5.28
CA VAL A 372 10.22 4.03 -6.54
C VAL A 372 10.95 4.81 -7.64
N LYS A 373 11.48 6.00 -7.32
CA LYS A 373 12.20 6.83 -8.30
C LYS A 373 13.45 6.14 -8.82
N MET A 374 14.26 5.59 -7.92
CA MET A 374 15.47 4.85 -8.31
C MET A 374 15.15 3.63 -9.16
N TRP A 375 14.10 2.88 -8.83
CA TRP A 375 13.62 1.76 -9.64
C TRP A 375 13.19 2.20 -11.05
N ASN A 376 12.41 3.28 -11.16
CA ASN A 376 11.94 3.81 -12.43
C ASN A 376 13.08 4.40 -13.29
N ASP A 377 14.13 4.92 -12.65
CA ASP A 377 15.34 5.39 -13.33
C ASP A 377 16.25 4.25 -13.81
N GLY A 378 15.91 2.99 -13.50
CA GLY A 378 16.66 1.80 -13.92
C GLY A 378 17.82 1.44 -12.98
N GLU A 379 17.84 1.98 -11.77
CA GLU A 379 18.85 1.64 -10.79
C GLU A 379 18.57 0.23 -10.24
N THR A 380 19.58 -0.64 -10.26
CA THR A 380 19.40 -2.05 -9.90
C THR A 380 20.11 -2.45 -8.61
N ASN A 381 21.01 -1.62 -8.11
CA ASN A 381 21.87 -1.96 -6.99
C ASN A 381 22.17 -0.74 -6.10
N PRO A 382 21.14 -0.15 -5.47
CA PRO A 382 21.30 1.05 -4.66
C PRO A 382 21.96 0.76 -3.32
N ILE A 383 22.66 1.77 -2.81
CA ILE A 383 23.05 1.84 -1.41
C ILE A 383 22.24 2.92 -0.70
N VAL A 384 21.86 2.65 0.54
CA VAL A 384 21.14 3.58 1.41
C VAL A 384 22.06 4.06 2.52
N PHE A 385 22.33 5.37 2.57
CA PHE A 385 23.09 6.00 3.66
C PHE A 385 22.16 6.81 4.55
N VAL A 386 22.11 6.44 5.82
CA VAL A 386 21.23 7.05 6.81
C VAL A 386 21.98 7.38 8.10
N PRO A 387 21.64 8.47 8.83
CA PRO A 387 22.25 8.75 10.12
C PRO A 387 21.89 7.68 11.15
N GLN A 388 22.79 7.44 12.11
CA GLN A 388 22.58 6.45 13.17
C GLN A 388 21.68 7.00 14.28
N ASN A 389 20.40 7.21 13.93
CA ASN A 389 19.36 7.70 14.84
C ASN A 389 17.97 7.21 14.38
N ASP A 390 16.92 7.62 15.08
CA ASP A 390 15.51 7.26 14.77
C ASP A 390 15.11 7.62 13.32
N LEU A 391 15.50 8.81 12.84
CA LEU A 391 15.25 9.22 11.45
C LEU A 391 15.85 8.23 10.46
N GLY A 392 17.10 7.85 10.66
CA GLY A 392 17.79 6.93 9.76
C GLY A 392 17.18 5.53 9.78
N GLN A 393 16.82 5.02 10.95
CA GLN A 393 16.19 3.71 11.06
C GLN A 393 14.83 3.66 10.37
N ARG A 394 13.98 4.66 10.56
CA ARG A 394 12.67 4.76 9.94
C ARG A 394 12.79 4.89 8.43
N SER A 395 13.67 5.76 7.94
CA SER A 395 13.89 5.95 6.50
C SER A 395 14.43 4.69 5.83
N SER A 396 15.42 4.02 6.43
CA SER A 396 16.00 2.80 5.86
C SER A 396 15.00 1.64 5.83
N SER A 397 14.21 1.47 6.88
CA SER A 397 13.17 0.44 6.94
C SER A 397 12.11 0.65 5.87
N ALA A 398 11.65 1.89 5.68
CA ALA A 398 10.65 2.23 4.67
C ALA A 398 11.19 2.08 3.24
N PHE A 399 12.44 2.51 3.00
CA PHE A 399 13.11 2.32 1.71
C PHE A 399 13.20 0.84 1.37
N ASN A 400 13.75 0.02 2.30
CA ASN A 400 13.96 -1.41 2.07
C ASN A 400 12.65 -2.17 1.86
N ALA A 401 11.62 -1.89 2.65
CA ALA A 401 10.30 -2.51 2.46
C ALA A 401 9.75 -2.24 1.05
N LYS A 402 9.88 -0.98 0.56
CA LYS A 402 9.44 -0.62 -0.78
C LYS A 402 10.34 -1.21 -1.85
N TRP A 403 11.67 -1.14 -1.68
CA TRP A 403 12.63 -1.69 -2.62
C TRP A 403 12.46 -3.21 -2.79
N GLN A 404 12.30 -3.95 -1.69
CA GLN A 404 12.03 -5.39 -1.73
C GLN A 404 10.76 -5.72 -2.52
N SER A 405 9.70 -4.89 -2.38
CA SER A 405 8.46 -5.09 -3.15
C SER A 405 8.65 -4.88 -4.66
N LEU A 406 9.61 -4.05 -5.08
CA LEU A 406 9.91 -3.75 -6.48
C LEU A 406 10.96 -4.70 -7.07
N ALA A 407 12.08 -4.90 -6.36
CA ALA A 407 13.26 -5.60 -6.84
C ALA A 407 13.35 -7.06 -6.39
N GLY A 408 12.56 -7.48 -5.39
CA GLY A 408 12.63 -8.81 -4.78
C GLY A 408 13.85 -9.05 -3.88
N THR A 409 14.66 -8.01 -3.63
CA THR A 409 15.88 -8.05 -2.79
C THR A 409 15.97 -6.81 -1.93
N ASP A 410 16.70 -6.88 -0.81
CA ASP A 410 16.97 -5.72 0.02
C ASP A 410 18.10 -4.87 -0.57
N ALA A 411 18.04 -3.55 -0.37
CA ALA A 411 19.15 -2.65 -0.64
C ALA A 411 20.15 -2.67 0.52
N ASN A 412 21.44 -2.50 0.20
CA ASN A 412 22.46 -2.41 1.23
C ASN A 412 22.34 -1.09 2.00
N THR A 413 22.13 -1.17 3.30
CA THR A 413 22.00 0.00 4.19
C THR A 413 23.23 0.18 5.06
N TYR A 414 23.74 1.41 5.10
CA TYR A 414 24.84 1.81 5.94
C TYR A 414 24.42 2.98 6.86
N TYR A 415 24.68 2.81 8.13
CA TYR A 415 24.45 3.86 9.13
C TYR A 415 25.74 4.67 9.32
N TYR A 416 25.62 5.99 9.36
CA TYR A 416 26.75 6.89 9.55
C TYR A 416 26.55 7.83 10.75
N ASN A 417 27.63 8.17 11.41
CA ASN A 417 27.71 9.25 12.38
C ASN A 417 28.44 10.48 11.80
N LEU A 418 29.46 10.21 10.99
CA LEU A 418 30.26 11.23 10.30
C LEU A 418 30.24 10.97 8.80
N VAL A 419 30.43 12.02 8.00
CA VAL A 419 30.50 11.91 6.53
C VAL A 419 31.63 10.98 6.08
N ASP A 420 32.76 10.96 6.81
CA ASP A 420 33.89 10.06 6.52
C ASP A 420 33.51 8.58 6.55
N ASP A 421 32.54 8.18 7.37
CA ASP A 421 32.01 6.79 7.41
C ASP A 421 31.38 6.40 6.07
N ILE A 422 30.68 7.35 5.44
CA ILE A 422 30.03 7.15 4.14
C ILE A 422 31.09 6.88 3.06
N LEU A 423 32.14 7.69 3.03
CA LEU A 423 33.20 7.58 2.02
C LEU A 423 33.95 6.26 2.08
N ALA A 424 34.26 5.78 3.29
CA ALA A 424 34.86 4.48 3.48
C ALA A 424 33.99 3.34 2.99
N ASN A 425 32.69 3.40 3.28
CA ASN A 425 31.71 2.39 2.85
C ASN A 425 31.45 2.43 1.33
N ILE A 426 31.38 3.61 0.71
CA ILE A 426 31.24 3.74 -0.75
C ILE A 426 32.46 3.15 -1.45
N LYS A 427 33.66 3.46 -1.00
CA LYS A 427 34.89 2.90 -1.58
C LYS A 427 34.86 1.36 -1.57
N ASN A 428 34.48 0.76 -0.43
CA ASN A 428 34.41 -0.69 -0.31
C ASN A 428 33.32 -1.29 -1.22
N ALA A 429 32.17 -0.62 -1.32
CA ALA A 429 31.04 -1.10 -2.14
C ALA A 429 31.32 -0.94 -3.64
N THR A 430 31.97 0.15 -4.08
CA THR A 430 32.30 0.39 -5.50
C THR A 430 33.43 -0.49 -6.00
N MET A 431 34.36 -0.91 -5.14
CA MET A 431 35.37 -1.91 -5.49
C MET A 431 34.74 -3.26 -5.90
N SER A 432 33.52 -3.56 -5.44
CA SER A 432 32.75 -4.72 -5.91
C SER A 432 32.12 -4.56 -7.29
N GLY A 433 32.19 -3.36 -7.89
CA GLY A 433 31.73 -3.04 -9.25
C GLY A 433 30.22 -3.09 -9.47
N LYS A 434 29.41 -3.11 -8.41
CA LYS A 434 27.97 -3.36 -8.49
C LYS A 434 27.09 -2.15 -8.13
N VAL A 435 27.62 -1.11 -7.48
CA VAL A 435 26.83 0.04 -7.03
C VAL A 435 26.68 1.06 -8.14
N ASN A 436 25.45 1.43 -8.46
CA ASN A 436 25.15 2.42 -9.50
C ASN A 436 24.44 3.67 -8.98
N ALA A 437 23.85 3.61 -7.78
CA ALA A 437 23.15 4.74 -7.18
C ALA A 437 23.22 4.72 -5.66
N ILE A 438 23.10 5.89 -5.05
CA ILE A 438 23.00 6.05 -3.60
C ILE A 438 21.77 6.89 -3.22
N TYR A 439 21.06 6.47 -2.19
CA TYR A 439 20.08 7.29 -1.48
C TYR A 439 20.66 7.79 -0.16
N VAL A 440 20.66 9.10 0.05
CA VAL A 440 21.28 9.73 1.21
C VAL A 440 20.25 10.50 2.03
N VAL A 441 20.14 10.17 3.31
CA VAL A 441 19.37 10.92 4.30
C VAL A 441 20.33 11.88 5.02
N ALA A 442 20.40 13.13 4.55
CA ALA A 442 21.34 14.14 5.02
C ALA A 442 20.73 15.54 4.94
N ASP A 443 21.27 16.49 5.71
CA ASP A 443 21.00 17.91 5.49
C ASP A 443 21.84 18.48 4.33
N SER A 444 21.66 19.77 4.05
CA SER A 444 22.35 20.41 2.91
C SER A 444 23.87 20.47 3.07
N GLN A 445 24.36 20.69 4.29
CA GLN A 445 25.80 20.74 4.55
C GLN A 445 26.43 19.35 4.40
N GLN A 446 25.85 18.34 5.05
CA GLN A 446 26.31 16.96 4.94
C GLN A 446 26.30 16.46 3.49
N LEU A 447 25.24 16.77 2.75
CA LEU A 447 25.15 16.36 1.34
C LEU A 447 26.21 17.03 0.48
N GLN A 448 26.55 18.31 0.75
CA GLN A 448 27.63 19.01 0.06
C GLN A 448 29.00 18.38 0.32
N GLU A 449 29.28 18.01 1.55
CA GLU A 449 30.51 17.31 1.94
C GLU A 449 30.60 15.95 1.22
N ILE A 450 29.50 15.16 1.23
CA ILE A 450 29.41 13.86 0.56
C ILE A 450 29.64 14.01 -0.94
N LYS A 451 28.94 14.93 -1.60
CA LYS A 451 29.05 15.16 -3.05
C LYS A 451 30.46 15.57 -3.44
N THR A 452 31.04 16.54 -2.72
CA THR A 452 32.40 17.01 -2.97
C THR A 452 33.43 15.89 -2.84
N ALA A 453 33.29 15.04 -1.84
CA ALA A 453 34.18 13.92 -1.64
C ALA A 453 34.01 12.82 -2.69
N LEU A 454 32.79 12.54 -3.11
CA LEU A 454 32.52 11.59 -4.21
C LEU A 454 33.09 12.07 -5.53
N ASP A 455 32.95 13.35 -5.86
CA ASP A 455 33.50 13.93 -7.10
C ASP A 455 35.03 13.86 -7.17
N ASN A 456 35.69 13.87 -6.01
CA ASN A 456 37.15 13.75 -5.89
C ASN A 456 37.64 12.30 -5.73
N SER A 457 36.77 11.30 -5.86
CA SER A 457 37.08 9.88 -5.71
C SER A 457 36.88 9.08 -6.99
N ASP A 458 37.30 7.82 -6.99
CA ASP A 458 37.02 6.87 -8.09
C ASP A 458 35.52 6.53 -8.23
N ALA A 459 34.67 6.95 -7.25
CA ALA A 459 33.24 6.79 -7.26
C ALA A 459 32.49 7.97 -7.92
N HIS A 460 33.19 8.83 -8.63
CA HIS A 460 32.57 9.91 -9.40
C HIS A 460 31.58 9.37 -10.43
N GLY A 461 30.45 10.03 -10.58
CA GLY A 461 29.40 9.62 -11.55
C GLY A 461 28.35 8.67 -10.99
N ILE A 462 28.43 8.23 -9.72
CA ILE A 462 27.33 7.52 -9.06
C ILE A 462 26.13 8.47 -8.94
N ALA A 463 24.92 7.98 -9.31
CA ALA A 463 23.71 8.75 -9.16
C ALA A 463 23.37 8.98 -7.66
N ILE A 464 23.12 10.23 -7.29
CA ILE A 464 22.80 10.61 -5.91
C ILE A 464 21.34 11.04 -5.83
N TYR A 465 20.61 10.41 -4.91
CA TYR A 465 19.24 10.72 -4.55
C TYR A 465 19.21 11.18 -3.08
N ALA A 466 18.57 12.30 -2.80
CA ALA A 466 18.53 12.90 -1.47
C ALA A 466 17.10 13.23 -1.05
N MET A 467 16.90 13.35 0.27
CA MET A 467 15.61 13.75 0.83
C MET A 467 15.46 15.28 0.89
N SER A 468 14.24 15.74 1.17
CA SER A 468 13.86 17.17 1.22
C SER A 468 14.74 18.02 2.15
N ARG A 469 15.27 17.45 3.25
CA ARG A 469 16.13 18.19 4.20
C ARG A 469 17.42 18.72 3.58
N SER A 470 17.86 18.16 2.47
CA SER A 470 19.00 18.66 1.70
C SER A 470 18.70 19.96 0.93
N ASN A 471 17.41 20.28 0.76
CA ASN A 471 16.97 21.52 0.12
C ASN A 471 16.65 22.57 1.18
N SER A 472 17.46 23.64 1.21
CA SER A 472 17.35 24.75 2.16
C SER A 472 17.33 26.08 1.42
N ALA A 473 16.63 27.06 1.96
CA ALA A 473 16.63 28.43 1.42
C ALA A 473 18.02 29.07 1.40
N ASN A 474 18.92 28.62 2.28
CA ASN A 474 20.29 29.10 2.37
C ASN A 474 21.23 28.50 1.31
N ASN A 475 20.74 27.57 0.49
CA ASN A 475 21.50 26.97 -0.61
C ASN A 475 21.71 27.99 -1.73
N GLY A 476 22.84 28.70 -1.70
CA GLY A 476 23.20 29.70 -2.69
C GLY A 476 23.61 29.09 -4.06
N PRO A 477 23.98 29.96 -5.04
CA PRO A 477 24.40 29.50 -6.36
C PRO A 477 25.56 28.51 -6.35
N ASP A 478 26.56 28.71 -5.49
CA ASP A 478 27.73 27.84 -5.37
C ASP A 478 27.33 26.42 -4.93
N TYR A 479 26.43 26.31 -3.93
CA TYR A 479 25.86 25.03 -3.53
C TYR A 479 25.19 24.33 -4.71
N ARG A 480 24.33 25.03 -5.45
CA ARG A 480 23.58 24.45 -6.58
C ARG A 480 24.50 24.00 -7.70
N LEU A 481 25.60 24.69 -7.93
CA LEU A 481 26.63 24.27 -8.88
C LEU A 481 27.37 23.01 -8.41
N THR A 482 27.74 22.95 -7.14
CA THR A 482 28.38 21.76 -6.54
C THR A 482 27.45 20.55 -6.60
N MET A 483 26.14 20.75 -6.39
CA MET A 483 25.13 19.68 -6.43
C MET A 483 24.74 19.23 -7.84
N ASN A 484 25.38 19.73 -8.89
CA ASN A 484 25.02 19.38 -10.26
C ASN A 484 24.83 17.85 -10.44
N GLY A 485 23.68 17.45 -11.00
CA GLY A 485 23.31 16.05 -11.19
C GLY A 485 22.60 15.38 -10.01
N VAL A 486 22.67 15.93 -8.80
CA VAL A 486 21.98 15.38 -7.64
C VAL A 486 20.47 15.53 -7.79
N LYS A 487 19.75 14.43 -7.59
CA LYS A 487 18.28 14.37 -7.55
C LYS A 487 17.80 14.40 -6.11
N PHE A 488 16.73 15.12 -5.84
CA PHE A 488 16.15 15.19 -4.50
C PHE A 488 14.62 15.29 -4.57
N SER A 489 13.97 14.74 -3.55
CA SER A 489 12.51 14.88 -3.39
C SER A 489 12.18 16.10 -2.54
N ASP A 490 11.12 16.83 -2.88
CA ASP A 490 10.55 17.85 -2.00
C ASP A 490 9.06 18.04 -2.33
N ILE A 491 8.38 18.90 -1.56
CA ILE A 491 6.98 19.21 -1.78
C ILE A 491 6.80 20.07 -3.05
N PRO A 492 5.74 19.85 -3.85
CA PRO A 492 5.50 20.63 -5.07
C PRO A 492 5.36 22.13 -4.82
N PHE A 493 4.89 22.54 -3.64
CA PHE A 493 4.75 23.95 -3.27
C PHE A 493 6.06 24.74 -3.39
N LEU A 494 7.21 24.11 -3.09
CA LEU A 494 8.52 24.77 -3.20
C LEU A 494 9.00 24.93 -4.65
N SER A 495 8.37 24.32 -5.63
CA SER A 495 8.66 24.52 -7.05
C SER A 495 7.83 25.65 -7.69
N ASP A 496 6.71 26.06 -7.06
CA ASP A 496 5.80 27.09 -7.54
C ASP A 496 6.17 28.50 -7.02
N ILE A 497 7.42 28.86 -7.18
CA ILE A 497 8.00 30.09 -6.62
C ILE A 497 7.36 31.40 -7.10
N ASN A 498 6.61 31.37 -8.20
CA ASN A 498 5.97 32.54 -8.79
C ASN A 498 4.53 32.72 -8.31
N SER A 499 3.95 31.77 -7.59
CA SER A 499 2.59 31.90 -7.10
C SER A 499 2.49 32.95 -5.96
N ALA A 500 1.37 33.64 -5.90
CA ALA A 500 1.12 34.62 -4.85
C ALA A 500 1.09 33.96 -3.45
N SER A 501 0.55 32.74 -3.36
CA SER A 501 0.50 31.95 -2.13
C SER A 501 1.90 31.58 -1.63
N TYR A 502 2.79 31.17 -2.53
CA TYR A 502 4.18 30.88 -2.18
C TYR A 502 4.89 32.15 -1.64
N GLN A 503 4.77 33.28 -2.35
CA GLN A 503 5.43 34.52 -1.96
C GLN A 503 4.91 35.07 -0.60
N GLN A 504 3.63 34.91 -0.32
CA GLN A 504 3.05 35.22 0.98
C GLN A 504 3.57 34.30 2.08
N ALA A 505 3.53 32.99 1.86
CA ALA A 505 4.01 31.99 2.81
C ALA A 505 5.51 32.14 3.08
N LEU A 506 6.32 32.45 2.06
CA LEU A 506 7.76 32.68 2.20
C LEU A 506 8.07 33.85 3.15
N LYS A 507 7.30 34.92 3.09
CA LYS A 507 7.43 36.06 4.01
C LYS A 507 7.06 35.66 5.45
N LEU A 508 5.98 34.91 5.62
CA LEU A 508 5.54 34.43 6.93
C LEU A 508 6.56 33.45 7.56
N ALA A 509 7.18 32.64 6.74
CA ALA A 509 8.22 31.68 7.13
C ALA A 509 9.61 32.30 7.27
N ASN A 510 9.78 33.62 7.09
CA ASN A 510 11.09 34.30 7.06
C ASN A 510 12.11 33.61 6.13
N GLY A 511 11.64 33.04 5.03
CA GLY A 511 12.46 32.29 4.08
C GLY A 511 12.83 30.87 4.52
N ASP A 512 12.37 30.36 5.64
CA ASP A 512 12.66 29.01 6.12
C ASP A 512 11.79 27.95 5.40
N TYR A 513 12.42 27.07 4.63
CA TYR A 513 11.72 26.00 3.90
C TYR A 513 11.11 24.94 4.84
N SER A 514 11.62 24.77 6.05
CA SER A 514 11.01 23.87 7.03
C SER A 514 9.65 24.42 7.48
N LEU A 515 9.55 25.73 7.68
CA LEU A 515 8.28 26.40 7.99
C LEU A 515 7.34 26.41 6.78
N LEU A 516 7.86 26.56 5.55
CA LEU A 516 7.05 26.47 4.33
C LEU A 516 6.42 25.10 4.16
N ARG A 517 7.14 24.01 4.49
CA ARG A 517 6.58 22.66 4.47
C ARG A 517 5.46 22.52 5.50
N LEU A 518 5.57 23.12 6.66
CA LEU A 518 4.53 23.13 7.68
C LEU A 518 3.31 23.97 7.27
N TYR A 519 3.52 25.09 6.61
CA TYR A 519 2.44 25.88 6.01
C TYR A 519 1.66 25.04 4.99
N ALA A 520 2.37 24.39 4.05
CA ALA A 520 1.79 23.50 3.06
C ALA A 520 1.01 22.34 3.70
N MET A 521 1.55 21.77 4.79
CA MET A 521 0.86 20.75 5.58
C MET A 521 -0.47 21.25 6.16
N GLY A 522 -0.50 22.49 6.64
CA GLY A 522 -1.73 23.10 7.12
C GLY A 522 -2.79 23.24 6.03
N ALA A 523 -2.39 23.70 4.84
CA ALA A 523 -3.29 23.80 3.69
C ALA A 523 -3.85 22.45 3.25
N ASP A 524 -2.99 21.44 3.18
CA ASP A 524 -3.41 20.09 2.82
C ASP A 524 -4.30 19.45 3.89
N ALA A 525 -4.08 19.75 5.17
CA ALA A 525 -4.94 19.29 6.25
C ALA A 525 -6.39 19.79 6.10
N TRP A 526 -6.58 21.04 5.62
CA TRP A 526 -7.91 21.54 5.26
C TRP A 526 -8.50 20.74 4.09
N MET A 527 -7.75 20.52 3.02
CA MET A 527 -8.23 19.76 1.86
C MET A 527 -8.62 18.33 2.25
N LEU A 528 -7.82 17.67 3.08
CA LEU A 528 -8.05 16.32 3.56
C LEU A 528 -9.32 16.22 4.42
N ILE A 529 -9.52 17.14 5.37
CA ILE A 529 -10.70 17.09 6.23
C ILE A 529 -11.98 17.45 5.47
N ASN A 530 -11.90 18.34 4.49
CA ASN A 530 -13.02 18.71 3.63
C ASN A 530 -13.41 17.58 2.66
N LYS A 531 -12.47 16.67 2.36
CA LYS A 531 -12.64 15.49 1.51
C LYS A 531 -12.47 14.17 2.29
N PHE A 532 -12.76 14.21 3.58
CA PHE A 532 -12.51 13.09 4.48
C PHE A 532 -13.32 11.83 4.13
N ALA A 533 -14.56 12.01 3.71
CA ALA A 533 -15.42 10.92 3.30
C ALA A 533 -14.87 10.21 2.05
N GLU A 534 -14.48 11.00 1.03
CA GLU A 534 -13.91 10.51 -0.21
C GLU A 534 -12.60 9.77 0.03
N MET A 535 -11.69 10.35 0.83
CA MET A 535 -10.42 9.72 1.19
C MET A 535 -10.60 8.35 1.84
N ARG A 536 -11.64 8.17 2.64
CA ARG A 536 -11.89 6.93 3.36
C ARG A 536 -12.69 5.90 2.60
N GLN A 537 -13.62 6.33 1.76
CA GLN A 537 -14.63 5.45 1.17
C GLN A 537 -14.36 5.15 -0.30
N ILE A 538 -13.52 5.98 -0.97
CA ILE A 538 -13.24 5.82 -2.40
C ILE A 538 -11.78 5.37 -2.56
N PRO A 539 -11.53 4.08 -2.77
CA PRO A 539 -10.17 3.59 -2.97
C PRO A 539 -9.49 4.24 -4.17
N GLY A 540 -8.28 4.75 -3.99
CA GLY A 540 -7.53 5.45 -5.04
C GLY A 540 -7.98 6.89 -5.31
N PHE A 541 -8.90 7.44 -4.50
CA PHE A 541 -9.15 8.88 -4.48
C PHE A 541 -7.87 9.62 -4.10
N THR A 542 -7.57 10.69 -4.83
CA THR A 542 -6.36 11.49 -4.61
C THR A 542 -6.68 12.96 -4.55
N ILE A 543 -5.87 13.69 -3.80
CA ILE A 543 -5.90 15.15 -3.73
C ILE A 543 -4.53 15.66 -4.21
N ASN A 544 -4.52 16.57 -5.16
CA ASN A 544 -3.31 17.31 -5.52
C ASN A 544 -3.06 18.38 -4.46
N GLY A 545 -2.28 18.00 -3.45
CA GLY A 545 -1.93 18.85 -2.33
C GLY A 545 -0.69 19.70 -2.58
N LEU A 546 -0.42 20.64 -1.67
CA LEU A 546 0.80 21.42 -1.64
C LEU A 546 2.02 20.58 -1.18
N THR A 547 1.78 19.50 -0.43
CA THR A 547 2.86 18.60 0.05
C THR A 547 3.08 17.39 -0.85
N GLY A 548 2.27 17.19 -1.87
CA GLY A 548 2.34 16.05 -2.80
C GLY A 548 0.98 15.65 -3.30
N VAL A 549 0.93 14.57 -4.09
CA VAL A 549 -0.34 13.89 -4.38
C VAL A 549 -0.67 13.01 -3.19
N LEU A 550 -1.79 13.32 -2.53
CA LEU A 550 -2.24 12.67 -1.31
C LEU A 550 -3.19 11.54 -1.62
N SER A 551 -2.99 10.38 -1.02
CA SER A 551 -3.86 9.21 -1.13
C SER A 551 -3.99 8.51 0.23
N ALA A 552 -5.11 7.81 0.46
CA ALA A 552 -5.25 7.01 1.67
C ALA A 552 -4.67 5.61 1.43
N GLY A 553 -3.67 5.25 2.23
CA GLY A 553 -3.15 3.90 2.37
C GLY A 553 -3.87 3.10 3.46
N ASP A 554 -3.25 2.01 3.88
CA ASP A 554 -3.79 1.11 4.89
C ASP A 554 -4.12 1.83 6.19
N GLY A 555 -5.30 1.53 6.76
CA GLY A 555 -5.77 2.16 7.99
C GLY A 555 -6.00 3.67 7.90
N CYS A 556 -6.16 4.21 6.70
CA CYS A 556 -6.25 5.64 6.42
C CYS A 556 -4.98 6.41 6.83
N ASN A 557 -3.80 5.81 6.65
CA ASN A 557 -2.55 6.57 6.65
C ASN A 557 -2.45 7.36 5.34
N ILE A 558 -2.35 8.67 5.42
CA ILE A 558 -2.25 9.51 4.22
C ILE A 558 -0.82 9.48 3.69
N GLU A 559 -0.65 8.86 2.55
CA GLU A 559 0.59 8.77 1.81
C GLU A 559 0.75 9.96 0.88
N ARG A 560 1.99 10.37 0.62
CA ARG A 560 2.32 11.52 -0.22
C ARG A 560 3.26 11.10 -1.35
N ALA A 561 2.83 11.25 -2.60
CA ALA A 561 3.74 11.16 -3.73
C ALA A 561 4.48 12.49 -3.89
N MET A 562 5.80 12.46 -3.67
CA MET A 562 6.68 13.63 -3.67
C MET A 562 7.01 14.08 -5.09
N THR A 563 7.35 15.36 -5.24
CA THR A 563 7.93 15.89 -6.48
C THR A 563 9.43 15.67 -6.49
N TRP A 564 9.96 15.15 -7.60
CA TRP A 564 11.39 14.97 -7.80
C TRP A 564 11.97 16.14 -8.58
N MET A 565 13.11 16.62 -8.10
CA MET A 565 13.87 17.73 -8.67
C MET A 565 15.32 17.34 -8.85
N GLN A 566 16.02 18.05 -9.73
CA GLN A 566 17.45 17.86 -9.99
C GLN A 566 18.15 19.21 -10.07
N TYR A 567 19.34 19.28 -9.49
CA TYR A 567 20.25 20.39 -9.72
C TYR A 567 20.89 20.25 -11.11
N ASP A 568 20.71 21.25 -11.95
CA ASP A 568 21.19 21.27 -13.33
C ASP A 568 21.84 22.62 -13.64
N ASN A 569 23.16 22.66 -13.68
CA ASN A 569 23.96 23.85 -13.96
C ASN A 569 23.58 25.08 -13.10
N GLY A 570 23.43 24.85 -11.79
CA GLY A 570 23.06 25.88 -10.80
C GLY A 570 21.57 26.20 -10.72
N ASN A 571 20.73 25.58 -11.56
CA ASN A 571 19.28 25.68 -11.52
C ASN A 571 18.67 24.43 -10.88
N ILE A 572 17.43 24.54 -10.45
CA ILE A 572 16.61 23.40 -10.01
C ILE A 572 15.53 23.18 -11.07
N LYS A 573 15.44 21.95 -11.57
CA LYS A 573 14.37 21.56 -12.50
C LYS A 573 13.58 20.38 -11.94
N THR A 574 12.29 20.38 -12.17
CA THR A 574 11.42 19.24 -11.90
C THR A 574 11.72 18.12 -12.88
N ILE A 575 11.79 16.89 -12.39
CA ILE A 575 12.02 15.68 -13.17
C ILE A 575 10.90 14.68 -12.89
N ASN A 576 10.57 13.84 -13.87
CA ASN A 576 9.52 12.81 -13.73
C ASN A 576 10.08 11.54 -13.07
#